data_3ab2856d810bfeba32ce25c33dbb1f7c
#
_entry.id   3ab2856d810bfeba32ce25c33dbb1f7c
#
_cell.length_a   1.000
_cell.length_b   1.000
_cell.length_c   1.000
_cell.angle_alpha   90.00
_cell.angle_beta   90.00
_cell.angle_gamma   90.00
#
_symmetry.space_group_name_H-M   'P 1'
#
loop_
_entity.id
_entity.type
_entity.pdbx_description
1 polymer ?
#
loop_
_entity_poly.entity_id
_entity_poly.type
_entity_poly.pdbx_seq_one_letter_code
_entity_poly.pdbx_strand_id
1 'polypeptide(L)'
;MKQSLFLKKCSKFCYVLFAVCGCLACTQNQKIEWPQVTNETKPWTRWWWEGNAVRTTDLDTVMRKYQEANLGGLEITPIYGIHGYEDRFKDFLSPEWVDLFLYTLQEAKQLGLGIDLANASGWPFGGPWVTPEDACKTVAYKTYQLKEGEQLGEPVRYKEEGFVRLAGH
;
A
#
# COMPACT_ATOMS: atom_id res chain seq x y z
N MET A 1 36.71 -43.58 -52.75
CA MET A 1 36.25 -44.45 -51.66
C MET A 1 36.63 -43.95 -50.22
N LYS A 2 37.58 -43.05 -50.04
CA LYS A 2 37.99 -42.52 -48.69
C LYS A 2 37.08 -41.42 -48.13
N GLN A 3 36.40 -40.60 -48.93
CA GLN A 3 35.53 -39.51 -48.47
C GLN A 3 34.24 -39.97 -47.80
N SER A 4 33.64 -41.07 -48.21
CA SER A 4 32.39 -41.61 -47.64
C SER A 4 32.57 -42.13 -46.19
N LEU A 5 33.78 -42.59 -45.86
CA LEU A 5 34.10 -43.13 -44.52
C LEU A 5 34.29 -41.98 -43.49
N PHE A 6 34.82 -40.85 -43.94
CA PHE A 6 35.06 -39.67 -43.10
C PHE A 6 33.71 -39.01 -42.70
N LEU A 7 32.79 -38.86 -43.64
CA LEU A 7 31.46 -38.31 -43.37
C LEU A 7 30.64 -39.17 -42.43
N LYS A 8 30.76 -40.51 -42.52
CA LYS A 8 30.06 -41.44 -41.59
C LYS A 8 30.65 -41.41 -40.19
N LYS A 9 31.95 -41.14 -40.00
CA LYS A 9 32.56 -40.99 -38.68
C LYS A 9 32.21 -39.63 -38.03
N CYS A 10 32.17 -38.54 -38.79
CA CYS A 10 31.74 -37.21 -38.31
C CYS A 10 30.28 -37.21 -37.85
N SER A 11 29.39 -37.85 -38.61
CA SER A 11 27.98 -37.97 -38.27
C SER A 11 27.77 -38.71 -36.93
N LYS A 12 28.45 -39.85 -36.73
CA LYS A 12 28.35 -40.56 -35.44
C LYS A 12 28.90 -39.77 -34.27
N PHE A 13 29.94 -38.99 -34.46
CA PHE A 13 30.52 -38.14 -33.41
C PHE A 13 29.59 -37.00 -33.02
N CYS A 14 28.90 -36.38 -34.03
CA CYS A 14 27.87 -35.37 -33.77
C CYS A 14 26.67 -35.92 -32.99
N TYR A 15 26.20 -37.13 -33.29
CA TYR A 15 25.12 -37.77 -32.55
C TYR A 15 25.50 -38.03 -31.08
N VAL A 16 26.71 -38.51 -30.82
CA VAL A 16 27.20 -38.75 -29.45
C VAL A 16 27.33 -37.43 -28.69
N LEU A 17 27.84 -36.37 -29.32
CA LEU A 17 27.95 -35.05 -28.72
C LEU A 17 26.56 -34.46 -28.39
N PHE A 18 25.60 -34.61 -29.29
CA PHE A 18 24.23 -34.17 -29.06
C PHE A 18 23.51 -34.92 -27.95
N ALA A 19 23.74 -36.23 -27.85
CA ALA A 19 23.21 -37.04 -26.77
C ALA A 19 23.80 -36.68 -25.40
N VAL A 20 25.12 -36.40 -25.33
CA VAL A 20 25.82 -35.98 -24.09
C VAL A 20 25.35 -34.59 -23.67
N CYS A 21 25.20 -33.64 -24.59
CA CYS A 21 24.65 -32.31 -24.29
C CYS A 21 23.18 -32.39 -23.83
N GLY A 22 22.37 -33.26 -24.41
CA GLY A 22 20.98 -33.47 -24.00
C GLY A 22 20.84 -34.04 -22.59
N CYS A 23 21.78 -34.91 -22.17
CA CYS A 23 21.78 -35.46 -20.79
C CYS A 23 22.24 -34.45 -19.74
N LEU A 24 23.06 -33.45 -20.10
CA LEU A 24 23.54 -32.42 -19.17
C LEU A 24 22.51 -31.33 -18.94
N ALA A 25 21.54 -31.15 -19.84
CA ALA A 25 20.48 -30.13 -19.72
C ALA A 25 19.36 -30.53 -18.74
N CYS A 26 19.28 -31.78 -18.30
CA CYS A 26 18.18 -32.29 -17.48
C CYS A 26 18.47 -32.42 -15.98
N THR A 27 19.55 -31.88 -15.47
CA THR A 27 19.91 -32.06 -14.05
C THR A 27 19.90 -30.78 -13.22
N GLN A 28 19.04 -29.83 -13.51
CA GLN A 28 18.64 -28.86 -12.50
C GLN A 28 17.40 -29.39 -11.76
N ASN A 29 17.62 -30.32 -10.84
CA ASN A 29 16.67 -30.51 -9.74
C ASN A 29 16.68 -29.22 -8.91
N GLN A 30 15.95 -28.18 -9.38
CA GLN A 30 15.60 -27.07 -8.51
C GLN A 30 14.74 -27.68 -7.41
N LYS A 31 15.33 -27.89 -6.24
CA LYS A 31 14.55 -28.12 -5.04
C LYS A 31 13.59 -26.95 -4.91
N ILE A 32 12.31 -27.23 -4.98
CA ILE A 32 11.29 -26.24 -4.65
C ILE A 32 11.39 -26.04 -3.13
N GLU A 33 12.07 -24.99 -2.73
CA GLU A 33 12.16 -24.56 -1.35
C GLU A 33 11.23 -23.36 -1.14
N TRP A 34 10.70 -23.24 0.08
CA TRP A 34 9.97 -22.05 0.44
C TRP A 34 10.89 -20.82 0.34
N PRO A 35 10.39 -19.67 -0.17
CA PRO A 35 11.18 -18.45 -0.21
C PRO A 35 11.69 -18.09 1.19
N GLN A 36 12.84 -17.43 1.23
CA GLN A 36 13.36 -16.87 2.48
C GLN A 36 12.33 -15.93 3.10
N VAL A 37 12.15 -16.03 4.42
CA VAL A 37 11.25 -15.12 5.14
C VAL A 37 11.91 -13.75 5.23
N THR A 38 11.29 -12.76 4.59
CA THR A 38 11.68 -11.35 4.66
C THR A 38 10.59 -10.55 5.37
N ASN A 39 10.82 -9.28 5.67
CA ASN A 39 9.80 -8.44 6.28
C ASN A 39 8.55 -8.30 5.42
N GLU A 40 8.71 -8.26 4.09
CA GLU A 40 7.61 -8.16 3.13
C GLU A 40 6.73 -9.42 3.11
N THR A 41 7.29 -10.58 3.47
CA THR A 41 6.56 -11.86 3.51
C THR A 41 5.92 -12.16 4.87
N LYS A 42 6.23 -11.38 5.89
CA LYS A 42 5.59 -11.46 7.21
C LYS A 42 4.25 -10.70 7.21
N PRO A 43 3.36 -11.01 8.16
CA PRO A 43 2.14 -10.21 8.34
C PRO A 43 2.47 -8.75 8.68
N TRP A 44 1.66 -7.84 8.14
CA TRP A 44 1.67 -6.42 8.48
C TRP A 44 0.34 -6.06 9.13
N THR A 45 0.34 -5.02 9.97
CA THR A 45 -0.89 -4.55 10.62
C THR A 45 -1.02 -3.05 10.52
N ARG A 46 -2.29 -2.58 10.55
CA ARG A 46 -2.59 -1.17 10.68
C ARG A 46 -2.35 -0.72 12.12
N TRP A 47 -1.77 0.47 12.25
CA TRP A 47 -1.49 1.10 13.53
C TRP A 47 -2.15 2.46 13.61
N TRP A 48 -3.27 2.50 14.28
CA TRP A 48 -4.05 3.71 14.45
C TRP A 48 -3.35 4.70 15.37
N TRP A 49 -3.11 5.90 14.87
CA TRP A 49 -2.67 7.04 15.67
C TRP A 49 -3.89 7.93 15.93
N GLU A 50 -4.67 7.60 16.93
CA GLU A 50 -5.90 8.28 17.28
C GLU A 50 -5.61 9.68 17.83
N GLY A 51 -6.09 10.74 17.13
CA GLY A 51 -5.73 12.14 17.41
C GLY A 51 -4.23 12.41 17.30
N ASN A 52 -3.45 11.47 16.77
CA ASN A 52 -1.99 11.51 16.83
C ASN A 52 -1.45 11.69 18.27
N ALA A 53 -2.20 11.28 19.28
CA ALA A 53 -1.87 11.44 20.71
C ALA A 53 -0.80 10.43 21.17
N VAL A 54 0.26 10.29 20.40
CA VAL A 54 1.36 9.36 20.67
C VAL A 54 2.53 10.05 21.34
N ARG A 55 3.31 9.30 22.11
CA ARG A 55 4.56 9.72 22.76
C ARG A 55 5.64 8.70 22.46
N THR A 56 6.89 9.10 22.46
CA THR A 56 8.04 8.23 22.15
C THR A 56 8.05 6.97 23.03
N THR A 57 7.77 7.09 24.32
CA THR A 57 7.71 5.95 25.25
C THR A 57 6.62 4.93 24.88
N ASP A 58 5.50 5.41 24.39
CA ASP A 58 4.39 4.55 23.98
C ASP A 58 4.72 3.87 22.65
N LEU A 59 5.33 4.61 21.72
CA LEU A 59 5.78 4.12 20.42
C LEU A 59 6.78 2.97 20.60
N ASP A 60 7.80 3.14 21.45
CA ASP A 60 8.78 2.07 21.74
C ASP A 60 8.11 0.82 22.30
N THR A 61 7.25 1.00 23.28
CA THR A 61 6.58 -0.13 23.94
C THR A 61 5.74 -0.94 22.94
N VAL A 62 5.00 -0.24 22.10
CA VAL A 62 4.09 -0.86 21.15
C VAL A 62 4.88 -1.52 20.00
N MET A 63 5.90 -0.85 19.45
CA MET A 63 6.73 -1.43 18.38
C MET A 63 7.47 -2.68 18.82
N ARG A 64 7.98 -2.73 20.06
CA ARG A 64 8.60 -3.96 20.59
C ARG A 64 7.61 -5.12 20.66
N LYS A 65 6.37 -4.88 21.07
CA LYS A 65 5.33 -5.92 21.08
C LYS A 65 5.01 -6.43 19.68
N TYR A 66 4.99 -5.56 18.68
CA TYR A 66 4.79 -5.96 17.29
C TYR A 66 5.98 -6.77 16.76
N GLN A 67 7.20 -6.38 17.11
CA GLN A 67 8.40 -7.16 16.79
C GLN A 67 8.35 -8.55 17.44
N GLU A 68 8.02 -8.62 18.74
CA GLU A 68 7.87 -9.90 19.48
C GLU A 68 6.79 -10.79 18.88
N ALA A 69 5.71 -10.19 18.34
CA ALA A 69 4.68 -10.89 17.59
C ALA A 69 5.11 -11.31 16.17
N ASN A 70 6.38 -11.06 15.81
CA ASN A 70 6.96 -11.41 14.51
C ASN A 70 6.28 -10.76 13.30
N LEU A 71 5.79 -9.53 13.44
CA LEU A 71 5.28 -8.74 12.33
C LEU A 71 6.44 -8.25 11.44
N GLY A 72 6.16 -8.08 10.14
CA GLY A 72 7.10 -7.53 9.16
C GLY A 72 7.11 -6.00 9.15
N GLY A 73 5.98 -5.39 9.47
CA GLY A 73 5.84 -3.95 9.47
C GLY A 73 4.46 -3.46 9.91
N LEU A 74 4.31 -2.13 9.91
CA LEU A 74 3.16 -1.41 10.44
C LEU A 74 2.72 -0.33 9.44
N GLU A 75 1.43 -0.17 9.22
CA GLU A 75 0.85 0.97 8.49
C GLU A 75 0.37 2.01 9.50
N ILE A 76 1.09 3.11 9.63
CA ILE A 76 0.64 4.25 10.45
C ILE A 76 -0.57 4.88 9.79
N THR A 77 -1.66 4.96 10.54
CA THR A 77 -2.92 5.56 10.08
C THR A 77 -3.31 6.68 11.03
N PRO A 78 -2.96 7.93 10.71
CA PRO A 78 -3.44 9.09 11.45
C PRO A 78 -4.97 9.18 11.33
N ILE A 79 -5.66 9.28 12.46
CA ILE A 79 -7.12 9.28 12.49
C ILE A 79 -7.63 10.29 13.52
N TYR A 80 -8.92 10.59 13.49
CA TYR A 80 -9.57 11.40 14.54
C TYR A 80 -9.32 10.81 15.93
N GLY A 81 -9.39 11.67 16.94
CA GLY A 81 -9.04 11.30 18.31
C GLY A 81 -10.17 10.69 19.11
N ILE A 82 -9.85 10.32 20.34
CA ILE A 82 -10.76 9.78 21.34
C ILE A 82 -11.24 10.93 22.23
N HIS A 83 -12.55 10.99 22.46
CA HIS A 83 -13.15 11.96 23.38
C HIS A 83 -12.54 11.90 24.77
N GLY A 84 -12.21 13.06 25.33
CA GLY A 84 -11.56 13.21 26.64
C GLY A 84 -10.01 13.17 26.61
N TYR A 85 -9.40 13.14 25.43
CA TYR A 85 -7.94 13.18 25.24
C TYR A 85 -7.49 14.30 24.30
N GLU A 86 -8.35 15.28 24.06
CA GLU A 86 -8.15 16.35 23.09
C GLU A 86 -6.90 17.19 23.39
N ASP A 87 -6.52 17.32 24.67
CA ASP A 87 -5.31 18.00 25.13
C ASP A 87 -4.00 17.35 24.67
N ARG A 88 -4.08 16.13 24.16
CA ARG A 88 -2.93 15.35 23.66
C ARG A 88 -2.87 15.26 22.15
N PHE A 89 -3.89 15.75 21.47
CA PHE A 89 -3.94 15.67 20.01
C PHE A 89 -2.85 16.51 19.37
N LYS A 90 -2.36 16.01 18.26
CA LYS A 90 -1.37 16.70 17.45
C LYS A 90 -1.88 16.83 16.03
N ASP A 91 -1.71 18.00 15.47
CA ASP A 91 -2.10 18.25 14.10
C ASP A 91 -1.26 17.41 13.14
N PHE A 92 -1.93 16.74 12.24
CA PHE A 92 -1.29 15.96 11.19
C PHE A 92 -0.34 16.85 10.37
N LEU A 93 0.87 16.38 10.15
CA LEU A 93 1.97 17.09 9.48
C LEU A 93 2.48 18.36 10.21
N SER A 94 2.07 18.61 11.45
CA SER A 94 2.75 19.63 12.28
C SER A 94 4.21 19.24 12.53
N PRO A 95 5.09 20.19 12.87
CA PRO A 95 6.48 19.87 13.22
C PRO A 95 6.60 18.78 14.30
N GLU A 96 5.79 18.86 15.35
CA GLU A 96 5.76 17.87 16.42
C GLU A 96 5.34 16.49 15.92
N TRP A 97 4.35 16.43 15.03
CA TRP A 97 3.92 15.17 14.41
C TRP A 97 5.04 14.58 13.54
N VAL A 98 5.72 15.43 12.76
CA VAL A 98 6.84 15.00 11.90
C VAL A 98 7.98 14.46 12.73
N ASP A 99 8.32 15.09 13.85
CA ASP A 99 9.36 14.62 14.76
C ASP A 99 9.04 13.23 15.32
N LEU A 100 7.80 12.99 15.74
CA LEU A 100 7.34 11.67 16.20
C LEU A 100 7.35 10.63 15.10
N PHE A 101 6.99 11.01 13.89
CA PHE A 101 7.05 10.13 12.74
C PHE A 101 8.49 9.74 12.39
N LEU A 102 9.42 10.70 12.35
CA LEU A 102 10.84 10.45 12.13
C LEU A 102 11.44 9.56 13.23
N TYR A 103 11.09 9.81 14.49
CA TYR A 103 11.45 8.95 15.60
C TYR A 103 10.96 7.51 15.38
N THR A 104 9.69 7.35 14.99
CA THR A 104 9.11 6.03 14.72
C THR A 104 9.85 5.30 13.61
N LEU A 105 10.22 5.99 12.51
CA LEU A 105 11.01 5.41 11.43
C LEU A 105 12.38 4.93 11.92
N GLN A 106 13.03 5.71 12.77
CA GLN A 106 14.34 5.35 13.30
C GLN A 106 14.28 4.11 14.20
N GLU A 107 13.32 4.06 15.12
CA GLU A 107 13.14 2.93 16.03
C GLU A 107 12.67 1.66 15.28
N ALA A 108 11.74 1.81 14.34
CA ALA A 108 11.30 0.69 13.51
C ALA A 108 12.47 0.06 12.74
N LYS A 109 13.37 0.88 12.21
CA LYS A 109 14.59 0.41 11.54
C LYS A 109 15.48 -0.41 12.48
N GLN A 110 15.66 0.02 13.74
CA GLN A 110 16.44 -0.70 14.75
C GLN A 110 15.78 -2.05 15.10
N LEU A 111 14.46 -2.09 15.12
CA LEU A 111 13.67 -3.29 15.42
C LEU A 111 13.47 -4.21 14.20
N GLY A 112 13.94 -3.79 13.02
CA GLY A 112 13.75 -4.54 11.78
C GLY A 112 12.29 -4.59 11.32
N LEU A 113 11.49 -3.58 11.65
CA LEU A 113 10.10 -3.40 11.20
C LEU A 113 10.04 -2.46 9.99
N GLY A 114 9.21 -2.79 9.01
CA GLY A 114 8.85 -1.86 7.96
C GLY A 114 7.79 -0.86 8.42
N ILE A 115 7.75 0.31 7.81
CA ILE A 115 6.72 1.33 8.07
C ILE A 115 6.10 1.76 6.75
N ASP A 116 4.78 1.66 6.70
CA ASP A 116 3.93 2.31 5.71
C ASP A 116 3.17 3.46 6.37
N LEU A 117 2.75 4.43 5.58
CA LEU A 117 1.93 5.54 6.01
C LEU A 117 0.67 5.61 5.15
N ALA A 118 -0.50 5.70 5.77
CA ALA A 118 -1.73 6.02 5.06
C ALA A 118 -1.59 7.38 4.36
N ASN A 119 -2.15 7.50 3.15
CA ASN A 119 -1.92 8.65 2.26
C ASN A 119 -2.37 10.01 2.83
N ALA A 120 -3.21 9.98 3.85
CA ALA A 120 -3.73 11.19 4.48
C ALA A 120 -4.23 10.89 5.91
N SER A 121 -4.73 11.92 6.59
CA SER A 121 -5.36 11.80 7.91
C SER A 121 -6.87 11.56 7.77
N GLY A 122 -7.46 10.87 8.74
CA GLY A 122 -8.89 10.58 8.82
C GLY A 122 -9.29 9.26 8.14
N TRP A 123 -10.49 8.79 8.49
CA TRP A 123 -11.08 7.58 7.89
C TRP A 123 -12.61 7.78 7.73
N PRO A 124 -13.12 8.09 6.54
CA PRO A 124 -12.35 8.34 5.30
C PRO A 124 -11.41 9.54 5.40
N PHE A 125 -10.46 9.65 4.46
CA PHE A 125 -9.47 10.72 4.45
C PHE A 125 -10.12 12.09 4.39
N GLY A 126 -9.54 13.03 5.14
CA GLY A 126 -9.98 14.41 5.21
C GLY A 126 -10.26 14.85 6.65
N GLY A 127 -10.66 16.11 6.78
CA GLY A 127 -10.97 16.72 8.06
C GLY A 127 -11.59 18.09 7.91
N PRO A 128 -11.78 18.84 9.00
CA PRO A 128 -12.45 20.14 8.96
C PRO A 128 -11.74 21.21 8.11
N TRP A 129 -10.48 20.98 7.77
CA TRP A 129 -9.67 21.84 6.89
C TRP A 129 -9.92 21.61 5.40
N VAL A 130 -10.64 20.55 5.01
CA VAL A 130 -10.95 20.27 3.59
C VAL A 130 -12.03 21.23 3.13
N THR A 131 -11.71 22.08 2.16
CA THR A 131 -12.66 23.02 1.59
C THR A 131 -13.61 22.34 0.60
N PRO A 132 -14.76 22.93 0.26
CA PRO A 132 -15.64 22.39 -0.78
C PRO A 132 -14.96 22.24 -2.15
N GLU A 133 -13.97 23.07 -2.46
CA GLU A 133 -13.16 23.01 -3.68
C GLU A 133 -12.28 21.77 -3.73
N ASP A 134 -11.70 21.38 -2.58
CA ASP A 134 -10.79 20.26 -2.43
C ASP A 134 -11.51 18.95 -2.10
N ALA A 135 -12.77 19.03 -1.67
CA ALA A 135 -13.56 17.85 -1.32
C ALA A 135 -13.85 16.95 -2.53
N CYS A 136 -14.00 15.66 -2.27
CA CYS A 136 -14.46 14.70 -3.27
C CYS A 136 -15.77 15.19 -3.90
N LYS A 137 -15.85 15.15 -5.23
CA LYS A 137 -17.05 15.51 -5.97
C LYS A 137 -17.97 14.31 -6.09
N THR A 138 -19.27 14.57 -5.97
CA THR A 138 -20.30 13.57 -6.23
C THR A 138 -20.92 13.81 -7.61
N VAL A 139 -21.36 12.73 -8.25
CA VAL A 139 -22.12 12.83 -9.49
C VAL A 139 -23.59 12.96 -9.14
N ALA A 140 -24.19 14.03 -9.63
CA ALA A 140 -25.64 14.25 -9.50
C ALA A 140 -26.31 14.18 -10.89
N TYR A 141 -27.55 13.74 -10.91
CA TYR A 141 -28.31 13.59 -12.14
C TYR A 141 -29.60 14.40 -12.01
N LYS A 142 -29.94 15.13 -13.10
CA LYS A 142 -31.25 15.76 -13.25
C LYS A 142 -31.84 15.28 -14.57
N THR A 143 -33.04 14.74 -14.52
CA THR A 143 -33.75 14.26 -15.70
C THR A 143 -34.74 15.29 -16.18
N TYR A 144 -34.73 15.58 -17.46
CA TYR A 144 -35.68 16.44 -18.14
C TYR A 144 -36.49 15.62 -19.13
N GLN A 145 -37.79 15.90 -19.22
CA GLN A 145 -38.65 15.32 -20.25
C GLN A 145 -38.97 16.42 -21.25
N LEU A 146 -38.51 16.27 -22.47
CA LEU A 146 -38.74 17.23 -23.55
C LEU A 146 -39.59 16.56 -24.63
N LYS A 147 -40.50 17.32 -25.23
CA LYS A 147 -41.22 16.89 -26.43
C LYS A 147 -40.36 17.10 -27.66
N GLU A 148 -40.74 16.45 -28.76
CA GLU A 148 -40.04 16.62 -30.04
C GLU A 148 -40.01 18.11 -30.45
N GLY A 149 -38.82 18.64 -30.70
CA GLY A 149 -38.58 20.04 -31.03
C GLY A 149 -38.57 21.03 -29.86
N GLU A 150 -38.82 20.56 -28.63
CA GLU A 150 -38.74 21.40 -27.42
C GLU A 150 -37.29 21.58 -27.00
N GLN A 151 -36.92 22.80 -26.63
CA GLN A 151 -35.62 23.15 -26.09
C GLN A 151 -35.70 23.26 -24.57
N LEU A 152 -34.65 22.87 -23.86
CA LEU A 152 -34.56 23.08 -22.42
C LEU A 152 -34.56 24.59 -22.12
N GLY A 153 -35.61 25.07 -21.47
CA GLY A 153 -35.83 26.51 -21.19
C GLY A 153 -35.02 27.06 -20.00
N GLU A 154 -34.30 26.17 -19.27
CA GLU A 154 -33.48 26.53 -18.12
C GLU A 154 -32.03 26.05 -18.29
N PRO A 155 -31.05 26.75 -17.73
CA PRO A 155 -29.68 26.25 -17.73
C PRO A 155 -29.56 25.00 -16.85
N VAL A 156 -28.80 24.03 -17.32
CA VAL A 156 -28.47 22.85 -16.52
C VAL A 156 -27.62 23.27 -15.32
N ARG A 157 -28.23 23.35 -14.16
CA ARG A 157 -27.59 23.72 -12.91
C ARG A 157 -27.97 22.70 -11.84
N TYR A 158 -27.02 22.29 -11.03
CA TYR A 158 -27.25 21.57 -9.80
C TYR A 158 -27.22 22.58 -8.65
N LYS A 159 -28.27 22.63 -7.85
CA LYS A 159 -28.30 23.35 -6.59
C LYS A 159 -28.24 22.34 -5.48
N GLU A 160 -27.16 22.35 -4.73
CA GLU A 160 -27.00 21.49 -3.57
C GLU A 160 -28.00 21.93 -2.49
N GLU A 161 -29.03 21.13 -2.26
CA GLU A 161 -29.91 21.31 -1.12
C GLU A 161 -29.26 20.61 0.08
N GLY A 162 -28.64 21.43 0.93
CA GLY A 162 -28.24 21.10 2.29
C GLY A 162 -27.65 19.73 2.52
N PHE A 163 -26.35 19.55 2.28
CA PHE A 163 -25.62 18.43 2.86
C PHE A 163 -25.56 18.64 4.37
N VAL A 164 -26.33 17.89 5.14
CA VAL A 164 -26.11 17.77 6.57
C VAL A 164 -24.79 17.01 6.72
N ARG A 165 -23.68 17.73 6.90
CA ARG A 165 -22.46 17.12 7.42
C ARG A 165 -22.82 16.57 8.80
N LEU A 166 -22.89 15.28 8.92
CA LEU A 166 -22.65 14.64 10.20
C LEU A 166 -21.16 14.88 10.47
N ALA A 167 -20.87 16.02 11.08
CA ALA A 167 -19.60 16.23 11.72
C ALA A 167 -19.56 15.19 12.85
N GLY A 168 -18.89 14.09 12.62
CA GLY A 168 -18.48 13.23 13.70
C GLY A 168 -17.58 14.04 14.61
N HIS A 169 -18.04 14.29 15.80
CA HIS A 169 -17.24 14.82 16.89
C HIS A 169 -16.25 13.79 17.34
#